data_544d0a2ec4b1c2fdbffba264f4bb876d
#
_entry.id   544d0a2ec4b1c2fdbffba264f4bb876d
#
_cell.length_a   1.000
_cell.length_b   1.000
_cell.length_c   1.000
_cell.angle_alpha   90.00
_cell.angle_beta   90.00
_cell.angle_gamma   90.00
#
_symmetry.space_group_name_H-M   'P 1'
#
loop_
_entity.id
_entity.type
_entity.pdbx_description
1 polymer ?
#
loop_
_entity_poly.entity_id
_entity_poly.type
_entity_poly.pdbx_seq_one_letter_code
_entity_poly.pdbx_strand_id
1 'polypeptide(L)'
;MGIKTFKPTSPGRRQMTVLTFEEVTKDKPEKSLVVSLTKSGGRNVYGRITVRHRGGGHKRKYRIIDFKRDKDGIPGKVAAIEYDPNRTAYIALIHYVDGEKRYIIAPHGLKVGDVIESGENVDIKIGNALPLRNIPVGTIIHNIELTPGKGGQLVRAAGAAAQLMAKEGDYVQVRMPSGEIRLIRADCRATIGQVSNLDHENVKIGKAGRSRWLGIRPTVRGSAMNPVDHPHGGGEGKAPIGHPGPLTPWGKPALGYKTRKKHKASDKFIIKRRK
;
A
#
# COMPACT_ATOMS: atom_id res chain seq x y z
N MET A 1 -15.44 -14.74 -0.41
CA MET A 1 -14.56 -13.87 0.38
C MET A 1 -13.76 -14.70 1.36
N GLY A 2 -12.46 -14.57 1.24
CA GLY A 2 -11.55 -15.54 1.73
C GLY A 2 -10.92 -15.27 3.08
N ILE A 3 -11.68 -15.20 4.19
CA ILE A 3 -11.12 -15.16 5.55
C ILE A 3 -11.41 -16.46 6.29
N LYS A 4 -10.34 -17.15 6.71
CA LYS A 4 -10.41 -18.32 7.56
C LYS A 4 -10.25 -17.92 9.02
N THR A 5 -11.19 -18.32 9.86
CA THR A 5 -11.12 -18.25 11.31
C THR A 5 -10.62 -19.57 11.89
N PHE A 6 -10.21 -19.57 13.16
CA PHE A 6 -9.71 -20.75 13.84
C PHE A 6 -10.53 -21.07 15.10
N LYS A 7 -10.59 -22.34 15.49
CA LYS A 7 -11.16 -22.75 16.78
C LYS A 7 -10.35 -22.11 17.93
N PRO A 8 -10.99 -21.67 19.03
CA PRO A 8 -10.35 -20.97 20.13
C PRO A 8 -9.57 -21.90 21.06
N THR A 9 -8.65 -22.69 20.50
CA THR A 9 -7.84 -23.68 21.25
C THR A 9 -6.71 -23.07 22.08
N SER A 10 -6.36 -21.81 21.85
CA SER A 10 -5.35 -21.07 22.60
C SER A 10 -5.65 -19.56 22.53
N PRO A 11 -5.10 -18.73 23.48
CA PRO A 11 -5.30 -17.30 23.46
C PRO A 11 -4.95 -16.64 22.12
N GLY A 12 -3.86 -17.06 21.49
CA GLY A 12 -3.43 -16.53 20.17
C GLY A 12 -4.35 -16.94 19.02
N ARG A 13 -4.94 -18.15 19.08
CA ARG A 13 -5.85 -18.63 18.01
C ARG A 13 -7.27 -18.10 18.13
N ARG A 14 -7.70 -17.72 19.33
CA ARG A 14 -9.07 -17.24 19.58
C ARG A 14 -9.51 -16.12 18.64
N GLN A 15 -8.63 -15.20 18.33
CA GLN A 15 -8.93 -14.02 17.50
C GLN A 15 -8.18 -14.00 16.17
N MET A 16 -7.31 -14.97 15.93
CA MET A 16 -6.49 -14.99 14.72
C MET A 16 -7.34 -15.31 13.49
N THR A 17 -7.11 -14.54 12.42
CA THR A 17 -7.67 -14.85 11.10
C THR A 17 -6.57 -14.83 10.04
N VAL A 18 -6.80 -15.52 8.93
CA VAL A 18 -5.89 -15.54 7.78
C VAL A 18 -6.69 -15.46 6.48
N LEU A 19 -6.07 -14.97 5.43
CA LEU A 19 -6.66 -15.00 4.09
C LEU A 19 -6.63 -16.44 3.54
N THR A 20 -7.63 -16.81 2.75
CA THR A 20 -7.72 -18.12 2.07
C THR A 20 -6.99 -18.15 0.72
N PHE A 21 -6.61 -16.96 0.20
CA PHE A 21 -5.89 -16.80 -1.07
C PHE A 21 -6.62 -17.39 -2.30
N GLU A 22 -7.95 -17.34 -2.31
CA GLU A 22 -8.78 -17.89 -3.40
C GLU A 22 -8.49 -17.30 -4.78
N GLU A 23 -8.07 -16.02 -4.82
CA GLU A 23 -7.72 -15.32 -6.07
C GLU A 23 -6.33 -15.71 -6.59
N VAL A 24 -5.48 -16.33 -5.75
CA VAL A 24 -4.09 -16.66 -6.10
C VAL A 24 -4.07 -17.98 -6.88
N THR A 25 -3.49 -17.95 -8.08
CA THR A 25 -3.46 -19.11 -9.00
C THR A 25 -2.08 -19.76 -9.11
N LYS A 26 -1.02 -19.10 -8.61
CA LYS A 26 0.35 -19.59 -8.68
C LYS A 26 1.14 -19.21 -7.43
N ASP A 27 1.81 -20.19 -6.82
CA ASP A 27 2.57 -20.00 -5.58
C ASP A 27 4.02 -19.55 -5.80
N LYS A 28 4.64 -19.98 -6.89
CA LYS A 28 6.05 -19.69 -7.18
C LYS A 28 6.17 -18.49 -8.11
N PRO A 29 6.99 -17.47 -7.74
CA PRO A 29 7.17 -16.30 -8.58
C PRO A 29 8.02 -16.61 -9.82
N GLU A 30 7.88 -15.78 -10.85
CA GLU A 30 8.73 -15.81 -12.05
C GLU A 30 10.16 -15.40 -11.67
N LYS A 31 11.13 -16.29 -11.93
CA LYS A 31 12.51 -16.15 -11.46
C LYS A 31 13.21 -14.92 -12.02
N SER A 32 12.97 -14.59 -13.29
CA SER A 32 13.56 -13.43 -13.97
C SER A 32 13.12 -12.07 -13.39
N LEU A 33 11.95 -12.03 -12.74
CA LEU A 33 11.35 -10.82 -12.17
C LEU A 33 11.55 -10.71 -10.64
N VAL A 34 12.47 -11.47 -10.08
CA VAL A 34 12.68 -11.49 -8.63
C VAL A 34 14.12 -11.15 -8.27
N VAL A 35 14.29 -10.19 -7.36
CA VAL A 35 15.59 -9.78 -6.84
C VAL A 35 15.68 -9.99 -5.33
N SER A 36 16.90 -10.08 -4.81
CA SER A 36 17.13 -10.17 -3.37
C SER A 36 16.76 -8.86 -2.68
N LEU A 37 16.16 -8.95 -1.50
CA LEU A 37 15.81 -7.80 -0.67
C LEU A 37 16.65 -7.79 0.60
N THR A 38 17.53 -6.83 0.75
CA THR A 38 18.29 -6.58 1.98
C THR A 38 17.42 -5.86 3.00
N LYS A 39 17.59 -6.21 4.28
CA LYS A 39 16.84 -5.62 5.39
C LYS A 39 17.70 -4.58 6.11
N SER A 40 17.26 -3.32 6.14
CA SER A 40 17.95 -2.24 6.86
C SER A 40 17.72 -2.28 8.37
N GLY A 41 16.67 -2.98 8.83
CA GLY A 41 16.30 -3.00 10.26
C GLY A 41 15.91 -1.63 10.82
N GLY A 42 15.38 -0.72 9.98
CA GLY A 42 15.02 0.65 10.36
C GLY A 42 16.22 1.60 10.48
N ARG A 43 17.38 1.23 9.95
CA ARG A 43 18.59 2.05 9.95
C ARG A 43 18.72 2.84 8.66
N ASN A 44 19.29 4.05 8.77
CA ASN A 44 19.65 4.88 7.62
C ASN A 44 21.03 4.48 7.05
N VAL A 45 21.52 5.23 6.06
CA VAL A 45 22.85 5.02 5.43
C VAL A 45 24.01 5.10 6.42
N TYR A 46 23.89 5.88 7.50
CA TYR A 46 24.88 6.01 8.57
C TYR A 46 24.76 4.94 9.67
N GLY A 47 23.90 3.94 9.50
CA GLY A 47 23.67 2.89 10.48
C GLY A 47 22.83 3.29 11.70
N ARG A 48 22.34 4.54 11.78
CA ARG A 48 21.51 5.04 12.89
C ARG A 48 20.06 4.58 12.73
N ILE A 49 19.43 4.21 13.84
CA ILE A 49 18.00 3.83 13.84
C ILE A 49 17.16 5.09 13.66
N THR A 50 16.51 5.22 12.49
CA THR A 50 15.58 6.30 12.17
C THR A 50 14.11 5.86 12.26
N VAL A 51 13.85 4.56 12.15
CA VAL A 51 12.54 3.96 12.35
C VAL A 51 12.67 2.87 13.40
N ARG A 52 12.17 3.14 14.61
CA ARG A 52 12.20 2.20 15.73
C ARG A 52 11.30 0.99 15.50
N HIS A 53 11.54 -0.10 16.24
CA HIS A 53 10.72 -1.30 16.27
C HIS A 53 10.60 -2.01 14.91
N ARG A 54 11.64 -1.93 14.08
CA ARG A 54 11.76 -2.66 12.81
C ARG A 54 12.97 -3.59 12.85
N GLY A 55 12.82 -4.78 12.25
CA GLY A 55 13.90 -5.75 12.12
C GLY A 55 13.45 -7.19 12.28
N GLY A 56 14.32 -8.12 11.90
CA GLY A 56 13.98 -9.55 11.83
C GLY A 56 12.93 -9.85 10.76
N GLY A 57 11.99 -10.72 11.09
CA GLY A 57 10.95 -11.16 10.18
C GLY A 57 11.42 -12.18 9.15
N HIS A 58 10.48 -12.77 8.43
CA HIS A 58 10.75 -13.77 7.39
C HIS A 58 11.60 -13.20 6.26
N LYS A 59 12.54 -13.98 5.71
CA LYS A 59 13.33 -13.59 4.51
C LYS A 59 12.39 -13.45 3.32
N ARG A 60 12.48 -12.32 2.61
CA ARG A 60 11.63 -11.99 1.46
C ARG A 60 12.47 -11.66 0.24
N LYS A 61 11.93 -11.97 -0.93
CA LYS A 61 12.43 -11.52 -2.22
C LYS A 61 11.51 -10.43 -2.76
N TYR A 62 12.07 -9.45 -3.45
CA TYR A 62 11.31 -8.38 -4.09
C TYR A 62 10.88 -8.82 -5.49
N ARG A 63 9.61 -8.56 -5.87
CA ARG A 63 9.09 -8.71 -7.23
C ARG A 63 9.20 -7.37 -7.92
N ILE A 64 9.78 -7.36 -9.10
CA ILE A 64 9.87 -6.15 -9.94
C ILE A 64 8.48 -5.90 -10.50
N ILE A 65 7.85 -4.81 -10.10
CA ILE A 65 6.50 -4.44 -10.53
C ILE A 65 6.59 -3.30 -11.54
N ASP A 66 5.87 -3.43 -12.63
CA ASP A 66 5.68 -2.38 -13.62
C ASP A 66 4.66 -1.36 -13.08
N PHE A 67 5.17 -0.29 -12.48
CA PHE A 67 4.34 0.84 -12.03
C PHE A 67 4.13 1.87 -13.14
N LYS A 68 4.94 1.84 -14.21
CA LYS A 68 4.89 2.82 -15.29
C LYS A 68 3.81 2.50 -16.32
N ARG A 69 3.63 1.20 -16.58
CA ARG A 69 2.70 0.73 -17.62
C ARG A 69 2.98 1.39 -18.96
N ASP A 70 4.26 1.47 -19.33
CA ASP A 70 4.80 2.19 -20.49
C ASP A 70 4.83 1.37 -21.80
N LYS A 71 4.27 0.16 -21.78
CA LYS A 71 4.13 -0.71 -22.95
C LYS A 71 2.85 -0.40 -23.73
N ASP A 72 2.87 0.68 -24.50
CA ASP A 72 1.70 1.16 -25.21
C ASP A 72 1.42 0.33 -26.47
N GLY A 73 0.13 0.04 -26.73
CA GLY A 73 -0.35 -0.66 -27.92
C GLY A 73 0.04 -2.14 -28.01
N ILE A 74 0.67 -2.71 -26.98
CA ILE A 74 1.03 -4.13 -26.96
C ILE A 74 0.11 -4.85 -25.96
N PRO A 75 -0.77 -5.75 -26.42
CA PRO A 75 -1.63 -6.51 -25.54
C PRO A 75 -0.84 -7.52 -24.72
N GLY A 76 -1.24 -7.67 -23.47
CA GLY A 76 -0.68 -8.65 -22.54
C GLY A 76 -1.75 -9.53 -21.93
N LYS A 77 -1.54 -10.84 -21.93
CA LYS A 77 -2.44 -11.81 -21.33
C LYS A 77 -2.09 -12.06 -19.87
N VAL A 78 -3.07 -12.04 -18.99
CA VAL A 78 -2.91 -12.42 -17.58
C VAL A 78 -2.62 -13.93 -17.49
N ALA A 79 -1.37 -14.27 -17.13
CA ALA A 79 -0.93 -15.64 -17.01
C ALA A 79 -1.18 -16.25 -15.61
N ALA A 80 -1.03 -15.44 -14.56
CA ALA A 80 -1.25 -15.87 -13.18
C ALA A 80 -1.53 -14.69 -12.26
N ILE A 81 -2.22 -14.94 -11.15
CA ILE A 81 -2.32 -14.04 -10.00
C ILE A 81 -1.49 -14.63 -8.86
N GLU A 82 -0.61 -13.83 -8.26
CA GLU A 82 0.37 -14.29 -7.28
C GLU A 82 0.35 -13.46 -6.00
N TYR A 83 0.78 -14.07 -4.91
CA TYR A 83 1.02 -13.42 -3.63
C TYR A 83 2.38 -12.70 -3.63
N ASP A 84 2.42 -11.44 -3.18
CA ASP A 84 3.68 -10.72 -2.92
C ASP A 84 3.82 -10.39 -1.42
N PRO A 85 4.87 -10.89 -0.73
CA PRO A 85 5.10 -10.62 0.68
C PRO A 85 5.50 -9.17 1.00
N ASN A 86 5.77 -8.33 -0.02
CA ASN A 86 6.24 -6.97 0.15
C ASN A 86 5.11 -5.92 0.04
N ARG A 87 3.92 -6.36 -0.35
CA ARG A 87 2.72 -5.52 -0.47
C ARG A 87 1.49 -6.21 0.01
N THR A 88 0.44 -5.46 0.25
CA THR A 88 -0.84 -5.98 0.73
C THR A 88 -1.73 -6.47 -0.41
N ALA A 89 -1.58 -5.89 -1.61
CA ALA A 89 -2.27 -6.28 -2.83
C ALA A 89 -1.67 -7.55 -3.46
N TYR A 90 -2.48 -8.32 -4.19
CA TYR A 90 -1.96 -9.35 -5.09
C TYR A 90 -1.32 -8.71 -6.32
N ILE A 91 -0.50 -9.48 -7.03
CA ILE A 91 0.15 -9.10 -8.28
C ILE A 91 -0.29 -10.04 -9.39
N ALA A 92 -0.36 -9.54 -10.62
CA ALA A 92 -0.65 -10.34 -11.80
C ALA A 92 0.59 -10.44 -12.67
N LEU A 93 0.93 -11.66 -13.08
CA LEU A 93 1.95 -11.93 -14.08
C LEU A 93 1.33 -11.78 -15.46
N ILE A 94 1.90 -10.89 -16.26
CA ILE A 94 1.46 -10.60 -17.61
C ILE A 94 2.47 -11.13 -18.61
N HIS A 95 1.98 -11.87 -19.59
CA HIS A 95 2.75 -12.28 -20.77
C HIS A 95 2.31 -11.41 -21.95
N TYR A 96 3.19 -10.55 -22.43
CA TYR A 96 2.96 -9.73 -23.59
C TYR A 96 3.18 -10.52 -24.88
N VAL A 97 2.54 -10.09 -25.99
CA VAL A 97 2.65 -10.75 -27.28
C VAL A 97 4.09 -10.77 -27.83
N ASP A 98 4.90 -9.78 -27.46
CA ASP A 98 6.33 -9.70 -27.81
C ASP A 98 7.24 -10.60 -26.96
N GLY A 99 6.66 -11.44 -26.08
CA GLY A 99 7.39 -12.38 -25.23
C GLY A 99 7.90 -11.82 -23.90
N GLU A 100 7.82 -10.49 -23.68
CA GLU A 100 8.20 -9.91 -22.38
C GLU A 100 7.19 -10.27 -21.30
N LYS A 101 7.71 -10.51 -20.10
CA LYS A 101 6.89 -10.75 -18.91
C LYS A 101 7.04 -9.60 -17.94
N ARG A 102 5.93 -9.12 -17.38
CA ARG A 102 5.94 -8.11 -16.31
C ARG A 102 4.94 -8.45 -15.21
N TYR A 103 5.25 -8.01 -14.00
CA TYR A 103 4.25 -7.98 -12.91
C TYR A 103 3.56 -6.62 -12.87
N ILE A 104 2.27 -6.64 -12.64
CA ILE A 104 1.46 -5.45 -12.33
C ILE A 104 0.75 -5.65 -10.98
N ILE A 105 0.24 -4.57 -10.39
CA ILE A 105 -0.71 -4.68 -9.28
C ILE A 105 -2.00 -5.29 -9.85
N ALA A 106 -2.47 -6.40 -9.26
CA ALA A 106 -3.70 -7.02 -9.68
C ALA A 106 -4.91 -6.18 -9.25
N PRO A 107 -5.76 -5.71 -10.16
CA PRO A 107 -7.05 -5.16 -9.79
C PRO A 107 -8.03 -6.25 -9.36
N HIS A 108 -9.02 -5.86 -8.56
CA HIS A 108 -10.12 -6.73 -8.17
C HIS A 108 -10.96 -7.12 -9.39
N GLY A 109 -11.33 -8.40 -9.49
CA GLY A 109 -12.11 -8.94 -10.59
C GLY A 109 -11.30 -9.36 -11.83
N LEU A 110 -9.99 -9.09 -11.87
CA LEU A 110 -9.12 -9.59 -12.94
C LEU A 110 -8.97 -11.12 -12.85
N LYS A 111 -9.06 -11.80 -14.00
CA LYS A 111 -8.97 -13.26 -14.09
C LYS A 111 -7.80 -13.68 -14.97
N VAL A 112 -7.33 -14.91 -14.77
CA VAL A 112 -6.36 -15.54 -15.67
C VAL A 112 -7.00 -15.71 -17.05
N GLY A 113 -6.27 -15.31 -18.07
CA GLY A 113 -6.73 -15.32 -19.46
C GLY A 113 -7.22 -13.95 -19.96
N ASP A 114 -7.54 -13.02 -19.08
CA ASP A 114 -7.93 -11.66 -19.48
C ASP A 114 -6.78 -10.98 -20.24
N VAL A 115 -7.14 -10.13 -21.19
CA VAL A 115 -6.19 -9.32 -21.96
C VAL A 115 -6.22 -7.90 -21.40
N ILE A 116 -5.04 -7.35 -21.15
CA ILE A 116 -4.85 -5.97 -20.68
C ILE A 116 -3.95 -5.21 -21.63
N GLU A 117 -4.20 -3.92 -21.71
CA GLU A 117 -3.46 -3.01 -22.58
C GLU A 117 -3.12 -1.70 -21.86
N SER A 118 -2.14 -1.00 -22.39
CA SER A 118 -1.76 0.35 -21.97
C SER A 118 -1.69 1.25 -23.20
N GLY A 119 -2.08 2.50 -23.06
CA GLY A 119 -2.02 3.46 -24.17
C GLY A 119 -3.05 4.58 -24.05
N GLU A 120 -3.10 5.45 -25.04
CA GLU A 120 -4.02 6.59 -25.04
C GLU A 120 -5.44 6.18 -25.48
N ASN A 121 -5.55 5.31 -26.48
CA ASN A 121 -6.81 4.89 -27.10
C ASN A 121 -7.15 3.45 -26.77
N VAL A 122 -7.18 3.11 -25.48
CA VAL A 122 -7.47 1.77 -24.98
C VAL A 122 -8.85 1.75 -24.33
N ASP A 123 -9.56 0.63 -24.45
CA ASP A 123 -10.87 0.44 -23.82
C ASP A 123 -10.84 0.63 -22.30
N ILE A 124 -11.94 1.13 -21.73
CA ILE A 124 -12.11 1.29 -20.29
C ILE A 124 -12.46 -0.05 -19.64
N LYS A 125 -11.48 -0.96 -19.61
CA LYS A 125 -11.58 -2.29 -18.99
C LYS A 125 -10.71 -2.39 -17.75
N ILE A 126 -11.09 -3.25 -16.80
CA ILE A 126 -10.32 -3.50 -15.58
C ILE A 126 -8.92 -3.96 -15.94
N GLY A 127 -7.90 -3.30 -15.39
CA GLY A 127 -6.50 -3.61 -15.62
C GLY A 127 -5.83 -2.80 -16.73
N ASN A 128 -6.59 -2.14 -17.59
CA ASN A 128 -6.04 -1.25 -18.60
C ASN A 128 -5.50 0.05 -18.01
N ALA A 129 -4.44 0.59 -18.59
CA ALA A 129 -3.78 1.80 -18.13
C ALA A 129 -3.81 2.90 -19.19
N LEU A 130 -4.33 4.07 -18.80
CA LEU A 130 -4.51 5.22 -19.69
C LEU A 130 -4.05 6.52 -18.99
N PRO A 131 -3.74 7.58 -19.78
CA PRO A 131 -3.67 8.94 -19.26
C PRO A 131 -5.02 9.37 -18.66
N LEU A 132 -5.00 10.12 -17.55
CA LEU A 132 -6.22 10.55 -16.86
C LEU A 132 -7.16 11.35 -17.76
N ARG A 133 -6.62 12.10 -18.75
CA ARG A 133 -7.44 12.84 -19.72
C ARG A 133 -8.41 11.93 -20.51
N ASN A 134 -8.04 10.67 -20.75
CA ASN A 134 -8.80 9.75 -21.58
C ASN A 134 -9.75 8.86 -20.73
N ILE A 135 -9.65 8.90 -19.41
CA ILE A 135 -10.52 8.11 -18.51
C ILE A 135 -11.83 8.88 -18.26
N PRO A 136 -13.00 8.28 -18.42
CA PRO A 136 -14.30 8.94 -18.14
C PRO A 136 -14.43 9.36 -16.67
N VAL A 137 -15.16 10.46 -16.44
CA VAL A 137 -15.53 10.92 -15.09
C VAL A 137 -16.39 9.85 -14.40
N GLY A 138 -16.21 9.70 -13.08
CA GLY A 138 -16.89 8.69 -12.28
C GLY A 138 -16.14 7.34 -12.21
N THR A 139 -15.17 7.09 -13.09
CA THR A 139 -14.43 5.83 -13.15
C THR A 139 -13.60 5.61 -11.89
N ILE A 140 -13.59 4.36 -11.40
CA ILE A 140 -12.71 3.89 -10.32
C ILE A 140 -11.34 3.56 -10.88
N ILE A 141 -10.31 4.10 -10.24
CA ILE A 141 -8.91 3.97 -10.70
C ILE A 141 -7.97 3.66 -9.55
N HIS A 142 -6.81 3.08 -9.87
CA HIS A 142 -5.71 2.80 -8.94
C HIS A 142 -4.36 3.00 -9.63
N ASN A 143 -3.25 2.78 -8.91
CA ASN A 143 -1.88 2.92 -9.42
C ASN A 143 -1.65 4.25 -10.16
N ILE A 144 -2.00 5.36 -9.50
CA ILE A 144 -2.06 6.69 -10.11
C ILE A 144 -0.68 7.35 -10.01
N GLU A 145 -0.22 7.95 -11.12
CA GLU A 145 0.98 8.78 -11.14
C GLU A 145 0.74 10.16 -10.51
N LEU A 146 1.81 10.75 -9.99
CA LEU A 146 1.86 12.16 -9.55
C LEU A 146 2.62 13.05 -10.55
N THR A 147 3.54 12.45 -11.27
CA THR A 147 4.36 13.10 -12.29
C THR A 147 4.35 12.18 -13.51
N PRO A 148 4.06 12.69 -14.71
CA PRO A 148 4.02 11.86 -15.92
C PRO A 148 5.30 11.06 -16.12
N GLY A 149 5.18 9.77 -16.47
CA GLY A 149 6.30 8.86 -16.75
C GLY A 149 7.11 8.39 -15.53
N LYS A 150 6.80 8.86 -14.33
CA LYS A 150 7.49 8.41 -13.09
C LYS A 150 7.01 7.05 -12.61
N GLY A 151 5.84 6.63 -13.02
CA GLY A 151 5.15 5.43 -12.54
C GLY A 151 4.18 5.72 -11.40
N GLY A 152 3.20 4.83 -11.21
CA GLY A 152 2.15 4.98 -10.21
C GLY A 152 2.70 5.04 -8.78
N GLN A 153 2.24 6.02 -8.02
CA GLN A 153 2.66 6.27 -6.63
C GLN A 153 1.49 6.22 -5.65
N LEU A 154 0.29 6.53 -6.09
CA LEU A 154 -0.92 6.60 -5.26
C LEU A 154 -1.81 5.37 -5.48
N VAL A 155 -2.61 5.03 -4.47
CA VAL A 155 -3.66 4.00 -4.54
C VAL A 155 -3.12 2.65 -5.00
N ARG A 156 -2.20 2.06 -4.20
CA ARG A 156 -1.54 0.78 -4.50
C ARG A 156 -1.73 -0.29 -3.43
N ALA A 157 -2.35 0.06 -2.31
CA ALA A 157 -2.61 -0.86 -1.22
C ALA A 157 -3.85 -1.72 -1.51
N ALA A 158 -3.95 -2.89 -0.86
CA ALA A 158 -5.10 -3.79 -0.96
C ALA A 158 -6.42 -3.04 -0.74
N GLY A 159 -7.42 -3.31 -1.57
CA GLY A 159 -8.75 -2.70 -1.48
C GLY A 159 -8.80 -1.20 -1.76
N ALA A 160 -7.68 -0.53 -2.01
CA ALA A 160 -7.67 0.89 -2.28
C ALA A 160 -8.28 1.22 -3.65
N ALA A 161 -9.08 2.29 -3.69
CA ALA A 161 -9.70 2.82 -4.89
C ALA A 161 -9.72 4.34 -4.83
N ALA A 162 -9.51 5.01 -5.94
CA ALA A 162 -9.76 6.43 -6.12
C ALA A 162 -10.79 6.62 -7.21
N GLN A 163 -11.46 7.76 -7.22
CA GLN A 163 -12.48 8.09 -8.21
C GLN A 163 -12.11 9.37 -8.94
N LEU A 164 -12.20 9.35 -10.26
CA LEU A 164 -12.04 10.52 -11.10
C LEU A 164 -13.32 11.35 -11.01
N MET A 165 -13.24 12.59 -10.53
CA MET A 165 -14.41 13.43 -10.23
C MET A 165 -14.72 14.44 -11.33
N ALA A 166 -13.70 15.10 -11.86
CA ALA A 166 -13.85 16.13 -12.89
C ALA A 166 -12.54 16.30 -13.67
N LYS A 167 -12.62 16.91 -14.84
CA LYS A 167 -11.49 17.31 -15.69
C LYS A 167 -11.52 18.82 -15.90
N GLU A 168 -10.40 19.48 -15.65
CA GLU A 168 -10.29 20.94 -15.74
C GLU A 168 -8.97 21.30 -16.45
N GLY A 169 -9.03 21.54 -17.73
CA GLY A 169 -7.84 21.86 -18.54
C GLY A 169 -6.73 20.80 -18.39
N ASP A 170 -5.55 21.21 -17.96
CA ASP A 170 -4.39 20.34 -17.75
C ASP A 170 -4.43 19.49 -16.50
N TYR A 171 -5.46 19.62 -15.67
CA TYR A 171 -5.59 18.90 -14.41
C TYR A 171 -6.89 18.12 -14.33
N VAL A 172 -6.83 17.07 -13.51
CA VAL A 172 -7.97 16.20 -13.21
C VAL A 172 -8.17 16.17 -11.70
N GLN A 173 -9.42 16.29 -11.26
CA GLN A 173 -9.80 16.16 -9.86
C GLN A 173 -9.98 14.68 -9.52
N VAL A 174 -9.23 14.18 -8.55
CA VAL A 174 -9.29 12.80 -8.10
C VAL A 174 -9.63 12.75 -6.60
N ARG A 175 -10.68 12.01 -6.25
CA ARG A 175 -11.04 11.69 -4.88
C ARG A 175 -10.22 10.48 -4.41
N MET A 176 -9.36 10.71 -3.44
CA MET A 176 -8.49 9.71 -2.86
C MET A 176 -9.22 8.82 -1.84
N PRO A 177 -8.70 7.62 -1.49
CA PRO A 177 -9.27 6.75 -0.45
C PRO A 177 -9.44 7.45 0.90
N SER A 178 -8.60 8.44 1.22
CA SER A 178 -8.68 9.24 2.45
C SER A 178 -9.84 10.25 2.47
N GLY A 179 -10.56 10.43 1.36
CA GLY A 179 -11.56 11.48 1.15
C GLY A 179 -10.97 12.83 0.71
N GLU A 180 -9.64 12.96 0.60
CA GLU A 180 -8.99 14.14 0.01
C GLU A 180 -9.33 14.25 -1.48
N ILE A 181 -9.70 15.44 -1.96
CA ILE A 181 -9.83 15.73 -3.39
C ILE A 181 -8.60 16.50 -3.82
N ARG A 182 -7.94 15.96 -4.84
CA ARG A 182 -6.64 16.44 -5.30
C ARG A 182 -6.60 16.65 -6.81
N LEU A 183 -5.89 17.69 -7.23
CA LEU A 183 -5.52 17.91 -8.63
C LEU A 183 -4.31 17.05 -8.99
N ILE A 184 -4.42 16.36 -10.13
CA ILE A 184 -3.34 15.58 -10.76
C ILE A 184 -3.28 16.00 -12.21
N ARG A 185 -2.09 16.09 -12.82
CA ARG A 185 -1.94 16.42 -14.22
C ARG A 185 -2.67 15.42 -15.11
N ALA A 186 -3.34 15.91 -16.13
CA ALA A 186 -4.13 15.09 -17.05
C ALA A 186 -3.30 14.05 -17.82
N ASP A 187 -2.00 14.33 -18.03
CA ASP A 187 -1.02 13.42 -18.67
C ASP A 187 -0.58 12.26 -17.76
N CYS A 188 -0.81 12.33 -16.45
CA CYS A 188 -0.50 11.25 -15.53
C CYS A 188 -1.32 10.01 -15.85
N ARG A 189 -0.71 8.83 -15.77
CA ARG A 189 -1.39 7.56 -16.01
C ARG A 189 -2.04 7.01 -14.76
N ALA A 190 -3.10 6.26 -14.97
CA ALA A 190 -3.76 5.45 -13.93
C ALA A 190 -4.24 4.14 -14.53
N THR A 191 -4.47 3.15 -13.67
CA THR A 191 -5.04 1.85 -14.06
C THR A 191 -6.50 1.78 -13.63
N ILE A 192 -7.35 1.26 -14.52
CA ILE A 192 -8.79 1.12 -14.29
C ILE A 192 -9.07 0.03 -13.27
N GLY A 193 -9.98 0.30 -12.33
CA GLY A 193 -10.48 -0.65 -11.34
C GLY A 193 -9.95 -0.37 -9.92
N GLN A 194 -10.39 -1.18 -8.97
CA GLN A 194 -10.00 -1.19 -7.57
C GLN A 194 -8.87 -2.21 -7.35
N VAL A 195 -7.98 -1.98 -6.40
CA VAL A 195 -6.92 -2.93 -6.04
C VAL A 195 -7.53 -4.20 -5.39
N SER A 196 -6.98 -5.37 -5.71
CA SER A 196 -7.38 -6.67 -5.18
C SER A 196 -7.18 -6.83 -3.66
N ASN A 197 -7.55 -8.01 -3.14
CA ASN A 197 -7.39 -8.40 -1.73
C ASN A 197 -8.17 -7.51 -0.76
N LEU A 198 -9.46 -7.29 -1.02
CA LEU A 198 -10.35 -6.43 -0.23
C LEU A 198 -10.39 -6.82 1.26
N ASP A 199 -10.32 -8.10 1.57
CA ASP A 199 -10.40 -8.61 2.95
C ASP A 199 -9.12 -8.42 3.78
N HIS A 200 -8.06 -7.84 3.20
CA HIS A 200 -6.79 -7.67 3.91
C HIS A 200 -6.92 -6.85 5.21
N GLU A 201 -7.76 -5.83 5.23
CA GLU A 201 -7.98 -4.99 6.41
C GLU A 201 -8.67 -5.72 7.57
N ASN A 202 -9.46 -6.76 7.24
CA ASN A 202 -10.22 -7.55 8.21
C ASN A 202 -9.38 -8.63 8.90
N VAL A 203 -8.12 -8.83 8.48
CA VAL A 203 -7.22 -9.85 9.02
C VAL A 203 -6.72 -9.46 10.41
N LYS A 204 -7.01 -10.31 11.41
CA LYS A 204 -6.51 -10.17 12.78
C LYS A 204 -5.24 -10.99 12.99
N ILE A 205 -4.18 -10.34 13.44
CA ILE A 205 -2.86 -10.97 13.65
C ILE A 205 -2.94 -12.05 14.75
N GLY A 206 -3.63 -11.76 15.86
CA GLY A 206 -3.96 -12.68 16.93
C GLY A 206 -2.83 -12.97 17.91
N LYS A 207 -1.56 -12.96 17.51
CA LYS A 207 -0.41 -13.23 18.39
C LYS A 207 0.81 -12.38 18.10
N ALA A 208 1.60 -12.07 19.12
CA ALA A 208 2.84 -11.29 19.02
C ALA A 208 3.88 -11.93 18.09
N GLY A 209 3.98 -13.27 18.08
CA GLY A 209 4.89 -14.00 17.20
C GLY A 209 4.62 -13.72 15.70
N ARG A 210 3.37 -13.55 15.29
CA ARG A 210 3.04 -13.19 13.91
C ARG A 210 3.52 -11.78 13.56
N SER A 211 3.43 -10.81 14.49
CA SER A 211 4.03 -9.49 14.32
C SER A 211 5.56 -9.57 14.15
N ARG A 212 6.21 -10.48 14.91
CA ARG A 212 7.65 -10.75 14.76
C ARG A 212 7.99 -11.28 13.38
N TRP A 213 7.19 -12.19 12.81
CA TRP A 213 7.37 -12.70 11.44
C TRP A 213 7.24 -11.60 10.38
N LEU A 214 6.39 -10.59 10.64
CA LEU A 214 6.24 -9.42 9.76
C LEU A 214 7.38 -8.40 9.88
N GLY A 215 8.34 -8.63 10.81
CA GLY A 215 9.47 -7.73 11.03
C GLY A 215 9.19 -6.58 11.99
N ILE A 216 8.12 -6.67 12.77
CA ILE A 216 7.79 -5.69 13.81
C ILE A 216 8.41 -6.19 15.13
N ARG A 217 9.27 -5.38 15.75
CA ARG A 217 9.86 -5.65 17.07
C ARG A 217 8.93 -5.16 18.17
N PRO A 218 9.04 -5.73 19.39
CA PRO A 218 8.26 -5.28 20.54
C PRO A 218 8.46 -3.80 20.83
N THR A 219 7.40 -3.14 21.28
CA THR A 219 7.40 -1.73 21.69
C THR A 219 7.16 -1.66 23.21
N VAL A 220 8.04 -0.95 23.91
CA VAL A 220 7.87 -0.64 25.34
C VAL A 220 7.07 0.66 25.47
N ARG A 221 6.12 0.69 26.39
CA ARG A 221 5.32 1.89 26.71
C ARG A 221 6.22 2.95 27.37
N GLY A 222 5.99 4.23 27.09
CA GLY A 222 6.72 5.31 27.74
C GLY A 222 6.58 5.32 29.26
N SER A 223 5.39 4.96 29.78
CA SER A 223 5.13 4.83 31.24
C SER A 223 5.88 3.69 31.95
N ALA A 224 6.51 2.77 31.18
CA ALA A 224 7.36 1.70 31.72
C ALA A 224 8.85 2.01 31.58
N MET A 225 9.20 3.23 31.20
CA MET A 225 10.57 3.72 31.09
C MET A 225 10.94 4.62 32.25
N ASN A 226 12.23 4.97 32.36
CA ASN A 226 12.70 5.98 33.31
C ASN A 226 12.35 7.39 32.85
N PRO A 227 12.32 8.40 33.76
CA PRO A 227 12.02 9.79 33.40
C PRO A 227 12.97 10.37 32.34
N VAL A 228 14.23 9.92 32.31
CA VAL A 228 15.24 10.34 31.33
C VAL A 228 14.93 9.84 29.92
N ASP A 229 14.22 8.71 29.79
CA ASP A 229 13.99 8.04 28.50
C ASP A 229 12.68 8.49 27.83
N HIS A 230 11.70 8.91 28.64
CA HIS A 230 10.38 9.30 28.14
C HIS A 230 9.67 10.28 29.09
N PRO A 231 8.94 11.28 28.55
CA PRO A 231 8.15 12.21 29.38
C PRO A 231 7.13 11.53 30.29
N HIS A 232 6.67 10.32 29.94
CA HIS A 232 5.75 9.52 30.79
C HIS A 232 6.47 8.57 31.76
N GLY A 233 7.80 8.62 31.82
CA GLY A 233 8.60 7.72 32.64
C GLY A 233 8.55 8.07 34.12
N GLY A 234 8.88 7.08 34.94
CA GLY A 234 8.92 7.21 36.41
C GLY A 234 7.61 6.84 37.09
N GLY A 235 7.60 6.97 38.44
CA GLY A 235 6.48 6.62 39.29
C GLY A 235 6.48 5.17 39.75
N GLU A 236 5.59 4.85 40.69
CA GLU A 236 5.40 3.52 41.27
C GLU A 236 4.30 2.74 40.56
N GLY A 237 4.53 1.46 40.31
CA GLY A 237 3.55 0.53 39.72
C GLY A 237 3.00 0.96 38.38
N LYS A 238 1.70 1.16 38.28
CA LYS A 238 1.01 1.65 37.06
C LYS A 238 0.74 3.14 37.13
N ALA A 239 1.80 3.95 37.23
CA ALA A 239 1.67 5.40 37.28
C ALA A 239 0.95 5.97 36.05
N PRO A 240 0.13 7.03 36.20
CA PRO A 240 -0.51 7.75 35.10
C PRO A 240 0.52 8.52 34.27
N ILE A 241 0.09 9.09 33.15
CA ILE A 241 0.96 9.83 32.23
C ILE A 241 1.53 11.12 32.83
N GLY A 242 0.83 11.71 33.82
CA GLY A 242 1.25 12.95 34.49
C GLY A 242 1.16 14.22 33.63
N HIS A 243 0.55 14.16 32.44
CA HIS A 243 0.38 15.27 31.51
C HIS A 243 -1.09 15.40 31.07
N PRO A 244 -1.55 16.58 30.60
CA PRO A 244 -2.91 16.76 30.08
C PRO A 244 -3.27 15.82 28.91
N GLY A 245 -2.27 15.27 28.22
CA GLY A 245 -2.45 14.32 27.14
C GLY A 245 -1.18 13.53 26.86
N PRO A 246 -1.25 12.44 26.07
CA PRO A 246 -0.08 11.62 25.77
C PRO A 246 0.95 12.39 24.93
N LEU A 247 2.22 12.22 25.27
CA LEU A 247 3.36 12.82 24.61
C LEU A 247 4.18 11.76 23.86
N THR A 248 4.88 12.22 22.81
CA THR A 248 5.94 11.44 22.14
C THR A 248 7.21 11.44 22.99
N PRO A 249 8.21 10.57 22.72
CA PRO A 249 9.51 10.61 23.40
C PRO A 249 10.24 11.96 23.33
N TRP A 250 9.86 12.80 22.38
CA TRP A 250 10.44 14.15 22.19
C TRP A 250 9.56 15.26 22.77
N GLY A 251 8.58 14.93 23.62
CA GLY A 251 7.75 15.91 24.32
C GLY A 251 6.61 16.53 23.48
N LYS A 252 6.40 16.11 22.25
CA LYS A 252 5.30 16.62 21.41
C LYS A 252 4.01 15.84 21.69
N PRO A 253 2.82 16.47 21.60
CA PRO A 253 1.55 15.76 21.72
C PRO A 253 1.48 14.59 20.72
N ALA A 254 1.11 13.39 21.22
CA ALA A 254 1.06 12.16 20.41
C ALA A 254 -0.23 12.04 19.60
N LEU A 255 -1.35 12.59 20.09
CA LEU A 255 -2.67 12.53 19.46
C LEU A 255 -3.14 13.92 19.05
N GLY A 256 -3.82 14.01 17.91
CA GLY A 256 -4.46 15.25 17.43
C GLY A 256 -3.52 16.34 16.91
N TYR A 257 -2.22 16.22 17.11
CA TYR A 257 -1.28 17.23 16.66
C TYR A 257 -1.09 17.21 15.13
N LYS A 258 -1.29 18.36 14.49
CA LYS A 258 -1.13 18.51 13.03
C LYS A 258 0.36 18.61 12.69
N THR A 259 0.96 17.52 12.23
CA THR A 259 2.40 17.42 11.92
C THR A 259 2.77 17.87 10.51
N ARG A 260 1.79 18.04 9.60
CA ARG A 260 2.05 18.55 8.25
C ARG A 260 2.60 19.99 8.33
N LYS A 261 3.73 20.24 7.70
CA LYS A 261 4.29 21.61 7.59
C LYS A 261 3.29 22.53 6.90
N LYS A 262 3.15 23.76 7.40
CA LYS A 262 2.39 24.82 6.74
C LYS A 262 3.09 25.21 5.43
N HIS A 263 2.33 25.69 4.47
CA HIS A 263 2.84 26.20 3.17
C HIS A 263 3.69 25.20 2.37
N LYS A 264 3.28 23.94 2.35
CA LYS A 264 3.90 22.96 1.44
C LYS A 264 3.58 23.29 -0.01
N ALA A 265 4.56 23.16 -0.92
CA ALA A 265 4.37 23.36 -2.36
C ALA A 265 3.22 22.50 -2.95
N SER A 266 2.94 21.33 -2.33
CA SER A 266 1.83 20.47 -2.74
C SER A 266 0.45 20.95 -2.27
N ASP A 267 0.34 22.01 -1.47
CA ASP A 267 -0.97 22.49 -0.96
C ASP A 267 -1.83 23.08 -2.09
N LYS A 268 -1.20 23.65 -3.13
CA LYS A 268 -1.88 24.17 -4.33
C LYS A 268 -2.64 23.10 -5.13
N PHE A 269 -2.30 21.82 -4.93
CA PHE A 269 -2.96 20.69 -5.60
C PHE A 269 -4.04 20.02 -4.74
N ILE A 270 -4.35 20.54 -3.55
CA ILE A 270 -5.36 19.97 -2.66
C ILE A 270 -6.57 20.91 -2.65
N ILE A 271 -7.67 20.46 -3.27
CA ILE A 271 -8.94 21.20 -3.30
C ILE A 271 -9.66 21.03 -1.96
N LYS A 272 -9.81 19.79 -1.51
CA LYS A 272 -10.49 19.46 -0.25
C LYS A 272 -9.62 18.50 0.55
N ARG A 273 -9.30 18.87 1.79
CA ARG A 273 -8.58 17.98 2.71
C ARG A 273 -9.49 16.91 3.27
N ARG A 274 -8.90 15.80 3.71
CA ARG A 274 -9.60 14.81 4.54
C ARG A 274 -10.13 15.50 5.81
N LYS A 275 -11.26 15.06 6.29
CA LYS A 275 -11.81 15.51 7.59
C LYS A 275 -10.91 15.05 8.74
#